data_46d21d0ddd5b7987bc93da2ead4cdb3a
#
_entry.id   46d21d0ddd5b7987bc93da2ead4cdb3a
#
_cell.length_a   1.000
_cell.length_b   1.000
_cell.length_c   1.000
_cell.angle_alpha   90.00
_cell.angle_beta   90.00
_cell.angle_gamma   90.00
#
_symmetry.space_group_name_H-M   'P 1'
#
loop_
_entity.id
_entity.type
_entity.pdbx_description
1 polymer ?
#
loop_
_entity_poly.entity_id
_entity_poly.type
_entity_poly.pdbx_seq_one_letter_code
_entity_poly.pdbx_strand_id
1 'polypeptide(L)'
;FFIVAAISFFSVADILVPKDVAAAENPSCVTAKCHANMGKEKYVHGPASVGQCTICHQPTAKHEFKPMTNVGKVCSVCHEKQYTGKNIHPPVQEGKCTGCHDPHQSPYEFMLRGDGEKLCFICHDSKLTGEKYVHGPVAEGGCSVCHSPHESDFPKLLMAEGNDVCFFCHADKVDAFQEKKHMHSPVKAGCVKCHNPHSGPFENNLAADGRRELCLACHDDKQKYVDEVKVKHAGLEGEKLCLACHDPHVADYANQLTMQPAELCLSCHDREYTSGDKVVVADMKTTLEQNKIYHGPIKQNDCSSCHDPHGSDNFRMLLEPFPELFYAPYQASNYNLCFMCHENTIAEEKLTTTLTGFRNGDQNLHFVHVNKSVKGRTCRSCHDAHATNNPKHLRDAVPFGAWQLPVGFEKTETGGKCLPGCHQLFGYDRGKQVNNR
;
A
#
# COMPACT_ATOMS: atom_id res chain seq x y z
N PHE A 1 22.11 -1.69 -34.45
CA PHE A 1 21.93 -0.78 -35.60
C PHE A 1 22.05 0.65 -35.06
N PHE A 2 23.23 1.26 -35.29
CA PHE A 2 23.49 2.65 -34.93
C PHE A 2 22.85 3.54 -35.98
N ILE A 3 21.92 4.43 -35.57
CA ILE A 3 21.48 5.54 -36.42
C ILE A 3 22.26 6.77 -35.97
N VAL A 4 23.18 7.17 -36.84
CA VAL A 4 23.90 8.44 -36.72
C VAL A 4 22.95 9.55 -37.22
N ALA A 5 22.48 10.39 -36.31
CA ALA A 5 21.72 11.59 -36.68
C ALA A 5 22.71 12.67 -37.09
N ALA A 6 22.64 13.10 -38.36
CA ALA A 6 23.40 14.19 -38.90
C ALA A 6 22.91 15.51 -38.32
N ILE A 7 23.80 16.21 -37.62
CA ILE A 7 23.57 17.57 -37.14
C ILE A 7 23.84 18.51 -38.32
N SER A 8 22.76 19.07 -38.87
CA SER A 8 22.86 20.15 -39.88
C SER A 8 23.20 21.47 -39.20
N PHE A 9 24.39 21.97 -39.43
CA PHE A 9 24.76 23.33 -39.06
C PHE A 9 23.95 24.31 -39.93
N PHE A 10 23.00 25.02 -39.31
CA PHE A 10 22.44 26.21 -39.91
C PHE A 10 23.43 27.36 -39.80
N SER A 11 23.88 27.83 -40.92
CA SER A 11 24.68 29.06 -41.06
C SER A 11 23.86 30.24 -40.55
N VAL A 12 24.44 30.97 -39.59
CA VAL A 12 23.90 32.26 -39.13
C VAL A 12 24.05 33.23 -40.29
N ALA A 13 22.94 33.54 -40.95
CA ALA A 13 22.90 34.63 -41.94
C ALA A 13 23.09 35.97 -41.16
N ASP A 14 24.12 36.69 -41.50
CA ASP A 14 24.34 38.05 -41.03
C ASP A 14 23.13 38.93 -41.39
N ILE A 15 22.33 39.24 -40.39
CA ILE A 15 21.29 40.26 -40.53
C ILE A 15 22.01 41.59 -40.55
N LEU A 16 22.16 42.16 -41.73
CA LEU A 16 22.59 43.52 -41.94
C LEU A 16 21.60 44.48 -41.28
N VAL A 17 21.93 44.93 -40.08
CA VAL A 17 21.20 46.04 -39.41
C VAL A 17 21.53 47.30 -40.16
N PRO A 18 20.55 48.07 -40.67
CA PRO A 18 20.81 49.36 -41.31
C PRO A 18 21.48 50.31 -40.32
N LYS A 19 22.62 50.85 -40.70
CA LYS A 19 23.52 51.72 -39.90
C LYS A 19 23.10 53.19 -39.91
N ASP A 20 21.88 53.54 -40.14
CA ASP A 20 21.44 54.94 -40.13
C ASP A 20 19.98 55.08 -39.67
N VAL A 21 19.69 54.80 -38.37
CA VAL A 21 18.64 55.49 -37.69
C VAL A 21 19.31 56.46 -36.73
N ALA A 22 19.34 57.76 -37.14
CA ALA A 22 19.74 58.82 -36.25
C ALA A 22 18.96 58.73 -34.95
N ALA A 23 19.60 58.33 -33.88
CA ALA A 23 19.01 58.33 -32.53
C ALA A 23 18.68 59.79 -32.21
N ALA A 24 17.40 60.12 -32.23
CA ALA A 24 16.96 61.34 -31.58
C ALA A 24 17.48 61.26 -30.15
N GLU A 25 18.32 62.22 -29.75
CA GLU A 25 18.84 62.35 -28.37
C GLU A 25 17.67 62.57 -27.40
N ASN A 26 17.01 61.49 -27.01
CA ASN A 26 16.17 61.52 -25.83
C ASN A 26 17.11 61.49 -24.62
N PRO A 27 17.08 62.51 -23.76
CA PRO A 27 17.91 62.53 -22.57
C PRO A 27 17.63 61.24 -21.77
N SER A 28 18.66 60.47 -21.53
CA SER A 28 18.55 59.22 -20.79
C SER A 28 17.83 59.45 -19.47
N CYS A 29 16.78 58.73 -19.21
CA CYS A 29 16.07 58.77 -17.94
C CYS A 29 16.94 58.22 -16.79
N VAL A 30 17.93 57.39 -17.14
CA VAL A 30 18.86 56.78 -16.19
C VAL A 30 20.13 57.63 -16.08
N THR A 31 20.21 58.45 -15.05
CA THR A 31 21.37 59.29 -14.72
C THR A 31 21.72 59.17 -13.25
N ALA A 32 22.86 59.68 -12.83
CA ALA A 32 23.23 59.70 -11.40
C ALA A 32 22.22 60.45 -10.50
N LYS A 33 21.41 61.35 -11.08
CA LYS A 33 20.39 62.13 -10.36
C LYS A 33 18.95 61.62 -10.57
N CYS A 34 18.71 60.87 -11.66
CA CYS A 34 17.35 60.42 -12.02
C CYS A 34 17.42 58.92 -12.35
N HIS A 35 16.53 58.13 -11.79
CA HIS A 35 16.47 56.68 -11.98
C HIS A 35 17.79 55.93 -11.84
N ALA A 36 18.65 56.39 -10.90
CA ALA A 36 20.05 55.99 -10.75
C ALA A 36 20.27 54.48 -10.48
N ASN A 37 19.25 53.79 -10.01
CA ASN A 37 19.30 52.34 -9.69
C ASN A 37 18.76 51.44 -10.82
N MET A 38 18.26 52.04 -11.92
CA MET A 38 17.73 51.28 -13.05
C MET A 38 18.88 50.60 -13.81
N GLY A 39 18.70 49.32 -14.18
CA GLY A 39 19.68 48.55 -14.93
C GLY A 39 20.86 48.01 -14.11
N LYS A 40 20.77 47.99 -12.76
CA LYS A 40 21.85 47.52 -11.88
C LYS A 40 21.68 46.10 -11.36
N GLU A 41 20.49 45.51 -11.49
CA GLU A 41 20.26 44.13 -11.07
C GLU A 41 20.87 43.14 -12.06
N LYS A 42 20.96 41.88 -11.64
CA LYS A 42 21.57 40.80 -12.42
C LYS A 42 20.84 40.56 -13.74
N TYR A 43 19.54 40.63 -13.74
CA TYR A 43 18.70 40.51 -14.93
C TYR A 43 18.00 41.81 -15.20
N VAL A 44 18.20 42.36 -16.41
CA VAL A 44 17.60 43.62 -16.82
C VAL A 44 16.78 43.39 -18.07
N HIS A 45 15.54 43.87 -18.12
CA HIS A 45 14.69 43.78 -19.29
C HIS A 45 15.27 44.54 -20.48
N GLY A 46 15.23 43.95 -21.68
CA GLY A 46 15.85 44.50 -22.86
C GLY A 46 15.57 45.99 -23.11
N PRO A 47 14.33 46.44 -23.19
CA PRO A 47 14.03 47.88 -23.36
C PRO A 47 14.57 48.77 -22.23
N ALA A 48 14.56 48.29 -21.00
CA ALA A 48 15.08 49.02 -19.85
C ALA A 48 16.63 49.13 -19.90
N SER A 49 17.32 48.07 -20.36
CA SER A 49 18.79 48.02 -20.45
C SER A 49 19.34 49.01 -21.47
N VAL A 50 18.58 49.35 -22.52
CA VAL A 50 18.95 50.27 -23.57
C VAL A 50 18.26 51.63 -23.43
N GLY A 51 17.59 51.90 -22.31
CA GLY A 51 16.95 53.20 -22.01
C GLY A 51 15.70 53.52 -22.81
N GLN A 52 15.07 52.55 -23.46
CA GLN A 52 13.85 52.73 -24.26
C GLN A 52 12.58 52.80 -23.41
N CYS A 53 12.56 53.67 -22.43
CA CYS A 53 11.51 53.79 -21.44
C CYS A 53 10.14 54.13 -22.04
N THR A 54 10.15 54.94 -23.12
CA THR A 54 8.92 55.46 -23.75
C THR A 54 8.14 54.43 -24.58
N ILE A 55 8.72 53.25 -24.82
CA ILE A 55 8.00 52.12 -25.46
C ILE A 55 6.81 51.70 -24.56
N CYS A 56 7.00 51.67 -23.25
CA CYS A 56 5.97 51.30 -22.28
C CYS A 56 5.36 52.54 -21.63
N HIS A 57 6.17 53.56 -21.26
CA HIS A 57 5.75 54.76 -20.61
C HIS A 57 5.52 55.91 -21.65
N GLN A 58 4.27 56.10 -22.05
CA GLN A 58 3.92 57.12 -23.03
C GLN A 58 3.85 58.51 -22.38
N PRO A 59 4.77 59.43 -22.69
CA PRO A 59 4.77 60.76 -22.11
C PRO A 59 3.58 61.60 -22.59
N THR A 60 2.99 62.37 -21.70
CA THR A 60 1.98 63.39 -22.00
C THR A 60 2.53 64.77 -21.78
N ALA A 61 3.40 64.96 -20.79
CA ALA A 61 4.13 66.16 -20.49
C ALA A 61 5.48 65.79 -19.81
N LYS A 62 6.24 66.76 -19.37
CA LYS A 62 7.52 66.52 -18.67
C LYS A 62 7.25 65.76 -17.36
N HIS A 63 7.72 64.49 -17.29
CA HIS A 63 7.50 63.54 -16.19
C HIS A 63 6.02 63.13 -15.93
N GLU A 64 5.13 63.37 -16.87
CA GLU A 64 3.77 62.89 -16.86
C GLU A 64 3.61 61.80 -17.91
N PHE A 65 3.00 60.67 -17.54
CA PHE A 65 2.82 59.55 -18.42
C PHE A 65 1.37 59.06 -18.39
N LYS A 66 0.91 58.53 -19.52
CA LYS A 66 -0.42 57.91 -19.56
C LYS A 66 -0.46 56.74 -18.58
N PRO A 67 -1.54 56.60 -17.79
CA PRO A 67 -1.74 55.42 -16.94
C PRO A 67 -1.77 54.14 -17.77
N MET A 68 -1.03 53.12 -17.36
CA MET A 68 -1.10 51.77 -17.94
C MET A 68 -2.36 51.07 -17.43
N THR A 69 -3.44 51.17 -18.16
CA THR A 69 -4.73 50.55 -17.78
C THR A 69 -4.81 49.05 -18.11
N ASN A 70 -3.97 48.57 -18.99
CA ASN A 70 -3.90 47.16 -19.36
C ASN A 70 -2.44 46.76 -19.63
N VAL A 71 -1.77 46.30 -18.59
CA VAL A 71 -0.35 45.88 -18.63
C VAL A 71 -0.15 44.70 -19.60
N GLY A 72 -1.06 43.74 -19.64
CA GLY A 72 -0.97 42.59 -20.55
C GLY A 72 -0.89 42.99 -22.02
N LYS A 73 -1.68 44.04 -22.45
CA LYS A 73 -1.62 44.55 -23.81
C LYS A 73 -0.29 45.26 -24.12
N VAL A 74 0.32 45.91 -23.14
CA VAL A 74 1.63 46.53 -23.31
C VAL A 74 2.71 45.45 -23.51
N CYS A 75 2.68 44.42 -22.72
CA CYS A 75 3.62 43.29 -22.82
C CYS A 75 3.45 42.53 -24.14
N SER A 76 2.22 42.29 -24.59
CA SER A 76 1.94 41.52 -25.80
C SER A 76 2.37 42.17 -27.12
N VAL A 77 2.78 43.42 -27.10
CA VAL A 77 3.38 44.10 -28.29
C VAL A 77 4.68 43.42 -28.73
N CYS A 78 5.45 42.90 -27.76
CA CYS A 78 6.70 42.20 -28.03
C CYS A 78 6.65 40.71 -27.61
N HIS A 79 5.86 40.41 -26.61
CA HIS A 79 5.65 39.04 -26.13
C HIS A 79 4.36 38.46 -26.76
N GLU A 80 4.42 38.06 -28.02
CA GLU A 80 3.26 37.63 -28.82
C GLU A 80 2.68 36.27 -28.41
N LYS A 81 3.11 35.73 -27.28
CA LYS A 81 2.63 34.41 -26.84
C LYS A 81 1.12 34.43 -26.57
N GLN A 82 0.37 33.69 -27.39
CA GLN A 82 -1.03 33.39 -27.14
C GLN A 82 -1.08 32.19 -26.20
N TYR A 83 -1.82 32.33 -25.12
CA TYR A 83 -2.10 31.25 -24.18
C TYR A 83 -3.30 30.47 -24.69
N THR A 84 -3.10 29.22 -25.08
CA THR A 84 -4.09 28.36 -25.72
C THR A 84 -4.40 27.10 -24.92
N GLY A 85 -3.73 26.90 -23.79
CA GLY A 85 -3.96 25.78 -22.89
C GLY A 85 -5.38 25.78 -22.32
N LYS A 86 -5.92 24.61 -22.06
CA LYS A 86 -7.27 24.46 -21.48
C LYS A 86 -7.44 25.13 -20.13
N ASN A 87 -6.35 25.21 -19.37
CA ASN A 87 -6.30 25.85 -18.07
C ASN A 87 -5.26 26.97 -18.13
N ILE A 88 -5.69 28.20 -18.02
CA ILE A 88 -4.82 29.38 -17.96
C ILE A 88 -4.81 29.88 -16.52
N HIS A 89 -3.63 30.18 -15.97
CA HIS A 89 -3.50 30.74 -14.63
C HIS A 89 -4.24 32.08 -14.55
N PRO A 90 -5.15 32.31 -13.58
CA PRO A 90 -6.00 33.50 -13.55
C PRO A 90 -5.24 34.83 -13.69
N PRO A 91 -4.09 35.08 -13.02
CA PRO A 91 -3.32 36.31 -13.22
C PRO A 91 -2.84 36.49 -14.67
N VAL A 92 -2.51 35.41 -15.36
CA VAL A 92 -2.09 35.44 -16.78
C VAL A 92 -3.28 35.77 -17.68
N GLN A 93 -4.43 35.14 -17.44
CA GLN A 93 -5.68 35.40 -18.17
C GLN A 93 -6.11 36.86 -18.02
N GLU A 94 -5.89 37.46 -16.84
CA GLU A 94 -6.19 38.86 -16.55
C GLU A 94 -5.12 39.84 -17.06
N GLY A 95 -4.02 39.35 -17.64
CA GLY A 95 -2.90 40.18 -18.09
C GLY A 95 -2.09 40.81 -16.97
N LYS A 96 -2.14 40.25 -15.76
CA LYS A 96 -1.40 40.73 -14.57
C LYS A 96 0.06 40.24 -14.55
N CYS A 97 0.79 40.42 -15.65
CA CYS A 97 2.17 39.94 -15.84
C CYS A 97 3.11 40.45 -14.73
N THR A 98 2.93 41.71 -14.31
CA THR A 98 3.75 42.34 -13.27
C THR A 98 3.45 41.87 -11.85
N GLY A 99 2.47 40.99 -11.68
CA GLY A 99 2.26 40.29 -10.40
C GLY A 99 3.43 39.36 -10.06
N CYS A 100 4.03 38.76 -11.09
CA CYS A 100 5.15 37.80 -10.95
C CYS A 100 6.47 38.35 -11.52
N HIS A 101 6.45 39.17 -12.57
CA HIS A 101 7.61 39.70 -13.23
C HIS A 101 7.82 41.19 -12.92
N ASP A 102 9.07 41.59 -12.70
CA ASP A 102 9.44 43.01 -12.71
C ASP A 102 9.80 43.42 -14.16
N PRO A 103 9.06 44.38 -14.75
CA PRO A 103 9.29 44.75 -16.15
C PRO A 103 10.58 45.53 -16.40
N HIS A 104 11.34 45.86 -15.37
CA HIS A 104 12.56 46.62 -15.49
C HIS A 104 13.80 45.79 -15.19
N GLN A 105 13.92 45.23 -14.02
CA GLN A 105 15.09 44.48 -13.57
C GLN A 105 14.78 43.62 -12.35
N SER A 106 15.56 42.56 -12.15
CA SER A 106 15.43 41.69 -10.99
C SER A 106 16.73 40.96 -10.65
N PRO A 107 17.00 40.63 -9.42
CA PRO A 107 18.07 39.70 -9.07
C PRO A 107 17.79 38.26 -9.50
N TYR A 108 16.54 37.93 -9.85
CA TYR A 108 16.08 36.58 -10.20
C TYR A 108 15.91 36.41 -11.71
N GLU A 109 16.15 35.18 -12.18
CA GLU A 109 15.98 34.82 -13.59
C GLU A 109 14.54 35.09 -14.07
N PHE A 110 14.36 35.30 -15.36
CA PHE A 110 13.07 35.73 -15.95
C PHE A 110 12.49 36.99 -15.31
N MET A 111 13.32 37.78 -14.63
CA MET A 111 12.91 39.01 -13.92
C MET A 111 11.77 38.78 -12.93
N LEU A 112 11.81 37.64 -12.23
CA LEU A 112 10.80 37.31 -11.21
C LEU A 112 10.94 38.23 -10.00
N ARG A 113 9.81 38.51 -9.32
CA ARG A 113 9.77 39.33 -8.09
C ARG A 113 10.17 38.60 -6.84
N GLY A 114 10.34 37.29 -6.93
CA GLY A 114 10.73 36.40 -5.83
C GLY A 114 11.38 35.15 -6.35
N ASP A 115 12.06 34.43 -5.47
CA ASP A 115 12.70 33.18 -5.73
C ASP A 115 11.81 32.02 -5.27
N GLY A 116 11.74 30.96 -6.09
CA GLY A 116 11.08 29.72 -5.76
C GLY A 116 9.65 29.88 -5.22
N GLU A 117 9.37 29.23 -4.10
CA GLU A 117 8.07 29.26 -3.44
C GLU A 117 7.63 30.65 -2.97
N LYS A 118 8.57 31.54 -2.62
CA LYS A 118 8.26 32.89 -2.12
C LYS A 118 7.44 33.70 -3.13
N LEU A 119 7.69 33.49 -4.41
CA LEU A 119 6.91 34.12 -5.46
C LEU A 119 5.46 33.61 -5.45
N CYS A 120 5.28 32.31 -5.29
CA CYS A 120 3.95 31.68 -5.31
C CYS A 120 3.14 32.06 -4.05
N PHE A 121 3.79 32.12 -2.89
CA PHE A 121 3.15 32.46 -1.61
C PHE A 121 2.74 33.93 -1.46
N ILE A 122 3.05 34.78 -2.44
CA ILE A 122 2.42 36.12 -2.50
C ILE A 122 0.88 36.00 -2.59
N CYS A 123 0.39 34.90 -3.19
CA CYS A 123 -1.06 34.67 -3.40
C CYS A 123 -1.54 33.30 -2.90
N HIS A 124 -0.69 32.29 -2.88
CA HIS A 124 -1.02 30.95 -2.41
C HIS A 124 -0.72 30.78 -0.92
N ASP A 125 -1.47 29.92 -0.24
CA ASP A 125 -1.31 29.66 1.19
C ASP A 125 0.00 28.87 1.43
N SER A 126 0.88 29.40 2.28
CA SER A 126 2.13 28.74 2.69
C SER A 126 1.91 27.47 3.51
N LYS A 127 0.68 27.20 3.99
CA LYS A 127 0.33 25.92 4.63
C LYS A 127 0.50 24.72 3.72
N LEU A 128 0.62 24.91 2.40
CA LEU A 128 0.94 23.84 1.47
C LEU A 128 2.26 23.13 1.81
N THR A 129 3.20 23.83 2.48
CA THR A 129 4.51 23.32 2.89
C THR A 129 4.66 23.24 4.42
N GLY A 130 3.57 23.38 5.16
CA GLY A 130 3.58 23.56 6.62
C GLY A 130 3.57 22.26 7.44
N GLU A 131 3.42 21.10 6.81
CA GLU A 131 3.37 19.83 7.52
C GLU A 131 4.78 19.28 7.82
N LYS A 132 4.83 18.26 8.69
CA LYS A 132 6.10 17.66 9.17
C LYS A 132 6.99 17.12 8.06
N TYR A 133 6.40 16.50 7.06
CA TYR A 133 7.11 15.92 5.93
C TYR A 133 6.78 16.73 4.68
N VAL A 134 7.76 17.39 4.11
CA VAL A 134 7.62 18.18 2.89
C VAL A 134 8.20 17.39 1.73
N HIS A 135 7.49 17.34 0.60
CA HIS A 135 7.96 16.65 -0.59
C HIS A 135 9.24 17.33 -1.13
N GLY A 136 10.24 16.54 -1.51
CA GLY A 136 11.57 17.05 -1.88
C GLY A 136 11.56 18.22 -2.85
N PRO A 137 10.94 18.14 -4.04
CA PRO A 137 10.85 19.27 -4.97
C PRO A 137 10.20 20.52 -4.36
N VAL A 138 9.23 20.34 -3.49
CA VAL A 138 8.51 21.44 -2.81
C VAL A 138 9.41 22.09 -1.76
N ALA A 139 10.17 21.29 -1.00
CA ALA A 139 11.13 21.80 -0.01
C ALA A 139 12.24 22.68 -0.63
N GLU A 140 12.58 22.43 -1.89
CA GLU A 140 13.52 23.22 -2.67
C GLU A 140 12.86 24.41 -3.41
N GLY A 141 11.59 24.70 -3.14
CA GLY A 141 10.84 25.78 -3.79
C GLY A 141 10.45 25.49 -5.23
N GLY A 142 10.54 24.25 -5.68
CA GLY A 142 10.36 23.82 -7.07
C GLY A 142 8.89 23.64 -7.49
N CYS A 143 8.01 24.59 -7.22
CA CYS A 143 6.60 24.52 -7.61
C CYS A 143 6.41 24.28 -9.10
N SER A 144 7.24 24.90 -9.93
CA SER A 144 7.23 24.79 -11.40
C SER A 144 7.75 23.45 -11.94
N VAL A 145 8.24 22.56 -11.10
CA VAL A 145 8.60 21.19 -11.49
C VAL A 145 7.36 20.38 -11.86
N CYS A 146 6.24 20.65 -11.18
CA CYS A 146 4.98 19.97 -11.40
C CYS A 146 3.90 20.85 -12.03
N HIS A 147 3.96 22.18 -11.80
CA HIS A 147 2.97 23.16 -12.27
C HIS A 147 3.55 24.09 -13.31
N SER A 148 2.82 24.30 -14.42
CA SER A 148 3.12 25.38 -15.36
C SER A 148 2.53 26.69 -14.83
N PRO A 149 3.36 27.73 -14.58
CA PRO A 149 2.87 28.96 -13.98
C PRO A 149 1.99 29.81 -14.90
N HIS A 150 1.95 29.53 -16.19
CA HIS A 150 1.19 30.31 -17.15
C HIS A 150 -0.08 29.59 -17.64
N GLU A 151 0.07 28.41 -18.21
CA GLU A 151 -1.02 27.61 -18.77
C GLU A 151 -0.67 26.13 -18.81
N SER A 152 -1.71 25.29 -18.86
CA SER A 152 -1.56 23.84 -19.07
C SER A 152 -2.85 23.25 -19.66
N ASP A 153 -2.75 22.13 -20.34
CA ASP A 153 -3.90 21.36 -20.76
C ASP A 153 -4.54 20.56 -19.61
N PHE A 154 -3.83 20.44 -18.49
CA PHE A 154 -4.24 19.62 -17.36
C PHE A 154 -4.76 20.46 -16.18
N PRO A 155 -5.73 19.94 -15.40
CA PRO A 155 -6.25 20.63 -14.21
C PRO A 155 -5.14 21.01 -13.23
N LYS A 156 -5.36 22.09 -12.47
CA LYS A 156 -4.39 22.64 -11.50
C LYS A 156 -3.06 23.06 -12.15
N LEU A 157 -3.05 23.30 -13.45
CA LEU A 157 -1.85 23.65 -14.20
C LEU A 157 -0.72 22.62 -14.12
N LEU A 158 -1.05 21.34 -13.97
CA LEU A 158 -0.05 20.28 -13.95
C LEU A 158 0.64 20.15 -15.32
N MET A 159 1.89 19.70 -15.31
CA MET A 159 2.68 19.50 -16.54
C MET A 159 2.35 18.20 -17.26
N ALA A 160 1.62 17.28 -16.61
CA ALA A 160 1.12 16.03 -17.18
C ALA A 160 -0.19 15.61 -16.50
N GLU A 161 -0.89 14.61 -17.08
CA GLU A 161 -2.17 14.13 -16.58
C GLU A 161 -2.00 13.20 -15.37
N GLY A 162 -2.76 13.45 -14.30
CA GLY A 162 -2.93 12.53 -13.19
C GLY A 162 -1.61 12.06 -12.57
N ASN A 163 -1.36 10.76 -12.61
CA ASN A 163 -0.15 10.15 -12.05
C ASN A 163 1.10 10.38 -12.89
N ASP A 164 0.97 10.72 -14.18
CA ASP A 164 2.10 10.86 -15.09
C ASP A 164 3.07 11.96 -14.64
N VAL A 165 2.55 13.01 -13.99
CA VAL A 165 3.42 14.05 -13.42
C VAL A 165 4.32 13.50 -12.31
N CYS A 166 3.89 12.49 -11.58
CA CYS A 166 4.69 11.86 -10.52
C CYS A 166 5.81 11.00 -11.13
N PHE A 167 5.54 10.36 -12.26
CA PHE A 167 6.45 9.44 -12.93
C PHE A 167 7.65 10.12 -13.59
N PHE A 168 7.68 11.44 -13.71
CA PHE A 168 8.88 12.16 -14.14
C PHE A 168 10.08 11.90 -13.20
N CYS A 169 9.82 11.70 -11.93
CA CYS A 169 10.84 11.40 -10.92
C CYS A 169 10.71 9.99 -10.33
N HIS A 170 9.49 9.43 -10.26
CA HIS A 170 9.20 8.11 -9.72
C HIS A 170 9.03 7.07 -10.84
N ALA A 171 9.94 7.06 -11.81
CA ALA A 171 9.90 6.14 -12.96
C ALA A 171 10.01 4.66 -12.54
N ASP A 172 10.71 4.37 -11.44
CA ASP A 172 10.80 3.03 -10.85
C ASP A 172 9.44 2.42 -10.49
N LYS A 173 8.43 3.26 -10.21
CA LYS A 173 7.08 2.81 -9.93
C LYS A 173 6.34 2.35 -11.18
N VAL A 174 6.65 2.92 -12.34
CA VAL A 174 6.01 2.54 -13.61
C VAL A 174 6.27 1.09 -13.92
N ASP A 175 7.54 0.67 -13.83
CA ASP A 175 7.93 -0.72 -14.10
C ASP A 175 7.24 -1.67 -13.11
N ALA A 176 7.31 -1.36 -11.81
CA ALA A 176 6.64 -2.14 -10.77
C ALA A 176 5.12 -2.26 -11.01
N PHE A 177 4.47 -1.18 -11.47
CA PHE A 177 3.03 -1.17 -11.73
C PHE A 177 2.65 -1.96 -12.99
N GLN A 178 3.56 -2.09 -13.95
CA GLN A 178 3.35 -2.87 -15.17
C GLN A 178 3.67 -4.36 -14.98
N GLU A 179 4.66 -4.69 -14.18
CA GLU A 179 5.13 -6.05 -13.98
C GLU A 179 4.25 -6.87 -13.02
N LYS A 180 3.67 -6.23 -12.00
CA LYS A 180 2.89 -6.90 -10.96
C LYS A 180 1.46 -7.22 -11.40
N LYS A 181 0.94 -8.39 -10.97
CA LYS A 181 -0.37 -8.89 -11.39
C LYS A 181 -1.56 -8.14 -10.78
N HIS A 182 -1.39 -7.65 -9.57
CA HIS A 182 -2.45 -7.03 -8.79
C HIS A 182 -2.05 -5.61 -8.43
N MET A 183 -2.77 -4.64 -8.96
CA MET A 183 -2.63 -3.23 -8.59
C MET A 183 -3.79 -2.86 -7.67
N HIS A 184 -3.49 -2.25 -6.54
CA HIS A 184 -4.50 -1.72 -5.62
C HIS A 184 -5.34 -0.65 -6.30
N SER A 185 -6.66 -0.74 -6.23
CA SER A 185 -7.54 0.13 -7.03
C SER A 185 -7.36 1.63 -6.77
N PRO A 186 -7.09 2.12 -5.55
CA PRO A 186 -6.80 3.54 -5.33
C PRO A 186 -5.56 4.04 -6.08
N VAL A 187 -4.56 3.20 -6.33
CA VAL A 187 -3.36 3.57 -7.11
C VAL A 187 -3.73 3.93 -8.54
N LYS A 188 -4.66 3.20 -9.15
CA LYS A 188 -5.21 3.53 -10.48
C LYS A 188 -5.96 4.85 -10.48
N ALA A 189 -6.66 5.16 -9.38
CA ALA A 189 -7.45 6.38 -9.25
C ALA A 189 -6.59 7.63 -8.98
N GLY A 190 -5.35 7.46 -8.51
CA GLY A 190 -4.40 8.54 -8.30
C GLY A 190 -3.60 8.46 -7.02
N CYS A 191 -2.30 8.69 -7.11
CA CYS A 191 -1.36 8.70 -5.99
C CYS A 191 -1.84 9.63 -4.84
N VAL A 192 -2.47 10.73 -5.21
CA VAL A 192 -3.00 11.76 -4.29
C VAL A 192 -4.20 11.29 -3.44
N LYS A 193 -4.66 10.06 -3.63
CA LYS A 193 -5.68 9.45 -2.74
C LYS A 193 -5.11 9.15 -1.36
N CYS A 194 -3.83 8.87 -1.29
CA CYS A 194 -3.11 8.52 -0.07
C CYS A 194 -1.99 9.50 0.27
N HIS A 195 -1.32 10.05 -0.76
CA HIS A 195 -0.19 10.96 -0.61
C HIS A 195 -0.60 12.40 -0.90
N ASN A 196 -0.16 13.34 -0.05
CA ASN A 196 -0.23 14.76 -0.35
C ASN A 196 1.04 15.16 -1.11
N PRO A 197 0.95 15.64 -2.36
CA PRO A 197 2.13 15.94 -3.17
C PRO A 197 2.94 17.15 -2.68
N HIS A 198 2.45 17.91 -1.73
CA HIS A 198 3.14 19.08 -1.19
C HIS A 198 3.78 18.78 0.17
N SER A 199 2.98 18.49 1.18
CA SER A 199 3.46 18.09 2.51
C SER A 199 2.41 17.27 3.23
N GLY A 200 2.83 16.44 4.18
CA GLY A 200 1.93 15.60 4.97
C GLY A 200 2.41 15.42 6.43
N PRO A 201 1.49 15.09 7.34
CA PRO A 201 1.81 14.89 8.75
C PRO A 201 2.57 13.58 9.02
N PHE A 202 2.53 12.63 8.09
CA PHE A 202 3.15 11.32 8.19
C PHE A 202 4.23 11.10 7.13
N GLU A 203 5.14 10.16 7.38
CA GLU A 203 6.20 9.77 6.46
C GLU A 203 5.64 9.43 5.07
N ASN A 204 6.42 9.69 4.01
CA ASN A 204 5.99 9.60 2.62
C ASN A 204 4.81 10.54 2.28
N ASN A 205 4.66 11.62 3.02
CA ASN A 205 3.59 12.61 2.83
C ASN A 205 2.17 12.02 2.88
N LEU A 206 1.97 11.00 3.70
CA LEU A 206 0.66 10.38 3.84
C LEU A 206 -0.33 11.29 4.57
N ALA A 207 -1.60 11.22 4.18
CA ALA A 207 -2.69 12.00 4.77
C ALA A 207 -3.11 11.51 6.17
N ALA A 208 -2.83 10.22 6.48
CA ALA A 208 -3.07 9.58 7.77
C ALA A 208 -1.98 8.54 8.05
N ASP A 209 -1.96 7.93 9.24
CA ASP A 209 -0.99 6.86 9.55
C ASP A 209 -1.16 5.69 8.58
N GLY A 210 -0.16 5.52 7.70
CA GLY A 210 -0.15 4.52 6.63
C GLY A 210 -0.06 3.07 7.12
N ARG A 211 0.19 2.86 8.40
CA ARG A 211 0.25 1.50 8.97
C ARG A 211 -1.16 0.98 9.26
N ARG A 212 -2.13 1.84 9.56
CA ARG A 212 -3.47 1.44 10.01
C ARG A 212 -4.57 2.41 9.58
N GLU A 213 -4.56 3.66 10.08
CA GLU A 213 -5.67 4.61 9.93
C GLU A 213 -5.99 4.92 8.48
N LEU A 214 -4.95 5.09 7.66
CA LEU A 214 -5.12 5.32 6.23
C LEU A 214 -5.83 4.17 5.53
N CYS A 215 -5.52 2.93 5.92
CA CYS A 215 -6.15 1.73 5.37
C CYS A 215 -7.63 1.63 5.80
N LEU A 216 -7.89 1.82 7.09
CA LEU A 216 -9.22 1.69 7.68
C LEU A 216 -10.20 2.78 7.22
N ALA A 217 -9.71 3.90 6.69
CA ALA A 217 -10.57 4.92 6.07
C ALA A 217 -11.41 4.38 4.89
N CYS A 218 -10.98 3.27 4.27
CA CYS A 218 -11.70 2.60 3.18
C CYS A 218 -12.03 1.12 3.49
N HIS A 219 -11.28 0.49 4.38
CA HIS A 219 -11.46 -0.89 4.82
C HIS A 219 -12.09 -0.94 6.23
N ASP A 220 -13.19 -0.24 6.41
CA ASP A 220 -13.92 -0.14 7.69
C ASP A 220 -14.41 -1.49 8.19
N ASP A 221 -14.71 -2.44 7.30
CA ASP A 221 -15.05 -3.81 7.61
C ASP A 221 -13.94 -4.57 8.37
N LYS A 222 -12.69 -4.06 8.29
CA LYS A 222 -11.54 -4.63 9.01
C LYS A 222 -11.35 -4.05 10.41
N GLN A 223 -12.03 -2.96 10.75
CA GLN A 223 -11.93 -2.33 12.08
C GLN A 223 -12.22 -3.32 13.22
N LYS A 224 -13.21 -4.20 13.04
CA LYS A 224 -13.58 -5.25 14.02
C LYS A 224 -12.41 -6.15 14.43
N TYR A 225 -11.49 -6.48 13.51
CA TYR A 225 -10.32 -7.32 13.80
C TYR A 225 -9.30 -6.63 14.70
N VAL A 226 -9.33 -5.33 14.71
CA VAL A 226 -8.45 -4.52 15.55
C VAL A 226 -9.05 -4.34 16.94
N ASP A 227 -10.36 -4.07 17.04
CA ASP A 227 -10.99 -3.61 18.26
C ASP A 227 -11.81 -4.71 18.97
N GLU A 228 -12.52 -5.58 18.25
CA GLU A 228 -13.62 -6.36 18.78
C GLU A 228 -13.31 -7.86 18.95
N VAL A 229 -12.53 -8.48 18.04
CA VAL A 229 -12.31 -9.93 18.11
C VAL A 229 -11.55 -10.35 19.37
N LYS A 230 -11.91 -11.52 19.92
CA LYS A 230 -11.33 -12.04 21.15
C LYS A 230 -9.89 -12.51 20.99
N VAL A 231 -9.57 -13.11 19.84
CA VAL A 231 -8.24 -13.65 19.53
C VAL A 231 -7.68 -12.87 18.35
N LYS A 232 -6.80 -11.93 18.65
CA LYS A 232 -6.13 -11.08 17.66
C LYS A 232 -4.87 -11.77 17.14
N HIS A 233 -4.55 -11.50 15.88
CA HIS A 233 -3.27 -11.92 15.32
C HIS A 233 -2.18 -10.94 15.76
N ALA A 234 -1.10 -11.44 16.37
CA ALA A 234 0.00 -10.59 16.84
C ALA A 234 0.67 -9.77 15.70
N GLY A 235 0.57 -10.23 14.46
CA GLY A 235 1.02 -9.47 13.29
C GLY A 235 0.30 -8.13 13.12
N LEU A 236 -0.93 -7.99 13.64
CA LEU A 236 -1.68 -6.74 13.63
C LEU A 236 -1.36 -5.82 14.82
N GLU A 237 -0.50 -6.23 15.73
CA GLU A 237 -0.08 -5.44 16.90
C GLU A 237 1.38 -4.94 16.78
N GLY A 238 2.13 -5.41 15.78
CA GLY A 238 3.52 -5.04 15.53
C GLY A 238 3.66 -3.65 14.87
N GLU A 239 4.90 -3.21 14.66
CA GLU A 239 5.19 -1.89 14.08
C GLU A 239 4.65 -1.71 12.66
N LYS A 240 4.65 -2.77 11.86
CA LYS A 240 4.22 -2.74 10.45
C LYS A 240 2.71 -2.88 10.26
N LEU A 241 2.00 -3.47 11.21
CA LEU A 241 0.56 -3.71 11.16
C LEU A 241 0.13 -4.35 9.81
N CYS A 242 -0.76 -3.70 9.08
CA CYS A 242 -1.25 -4.19 7.77
C CYS A 242 -0.11 -4.45 6.77
N LEU A 243 0.93 -3.60 6.80
CA LEU A 243 2.09 -3.69 5.90
C LEU A 243 3.04 -4.85 6.20
N ALA A 244 2.80 -5.61 7.27
CA ALA A 244 3.54 -6.84 7.53
C ALA A 244 3.21 -7.92 6.47
N CYS A 245 2.01 -7.87 5.91
CA CYS A 245 1.49 -8.86 4.97
C CYS A 245 1.11 -8.28 3.61
N HIS A 246 0.71 -7.00 3.55
CA HIS A 246 0.17 -6.36 2.36
C HIS A 246 1.09 -5.28 1.81
N ASP A 247 1.21 -5.21 0.47
CA ASP A 247 1.77 -4.08 -0.24
C ASP A 247 0.62 -3.15 -0.68
N PRO A 248 0.62 -1.87 -0.27
CA PRO A 248 -0.48 -0.95 -0.56
C PRO A 248 -0.53 -0.50 -2.02
N HIS A 249 0.47 -0.80 -2.83
CA HIS A 249 0.54 -0.36 -4.23
C HIS A 249 0.25 -1.50 -5.21
N VAL A 250 1.13 -2.50 -5.25
CA VAL A 250 1.08 -3.60 -6.22
C VAL A 250 1.65 -4.89 -5.63
N ALA A 251 1.13 -6.03 -6.06
CA ALA A 251 1.63 -7.33 -5.63
C ALA A 251 1.49 -8.39 -6.71
N ASP A 252 2.23 -9.49 -6.57
CA ASP A 252 2.09 -10.67 -7.44
C ASP A 252 0.96 -11.58 -7.00
N TYR A 253 0.50 -11.43 -5.76
CA TYR A 253 -0.51 -12.28 -5.13
C TYR A 253 -1.79 -11.51 -4.86
N ALA A 254 -2.92 -12.22 -4.92
CA ALA A 254 -4.24 -11.66 -4.61
C ALA A 254 -4.28 -11.01 -3.23
N ASN A 255 -5.22 -10.08 -3.03
CA ASN A 255 -5.34 -9.29 -1.80
C ASN A 255 -4.08 -8.49 -1.44
N GLN A 256 -3.26 -8.14 -2.42
CA GLN A 256 -2.04 -7.35 -2.23
C GLN A 256 -1.02 -8.02 -1.28
N LEU A 257 -0.95 -9.34 -1.23
CA LEU A 257 0.02 -10.05 -0.39
C LEU A 257 1.44 -9.91 -0.94
N THR A 258 2.39 -9.70 -0.02
CA THR A 258 3.81 -9.51 -0.35
C THR A 258 4.50 -10.81 -0.77
N MET A 259 3.93 -11.96 -0.39
CA MET A 259 4.44 -13.29 -0.69
C MET A 259 3.29 -14.24 -1.03
N GLN A 260 3.62 -15.43 -1.55
CA GLN A 260 2.67 -16.53 -1.67
C GLN A 260 2.05 -16.83 -0.28
N PRO A 261 0.71 -17.05 -0.18
CA PRO A 261 0.04 -17.10 1.12
C PRO A 261 0.68 -18.02 2.16
N ALA A 262 1.03 -19.26 1.82
CA ALA A 262 1.66 -20.16 2.78
C ALA A 262 3.08 -19.75 3.16
N GLU A 263 3.87 -19.25 2.21
CA GLU A 263 5.21 -18.70 2.46
C GLU A 263 5.15 -17.50 3.39
N LEU A 264 4.16 -16.63 3.19
CA LEU A 264 3.93 -15.47 4.05
C LEU A 264 3.65 -15.91 5.50
N CYS A 265 2.76 -16.88 5.70
CA CYS A 265 2.49 -17.41 7.03
C CYS A 265 3.76 -18.02 7.65
N LEU A 266 4.47 -18.87 6.89
CA LEU A 266 5.65 -19.59 7.36
C LEU A 266 6.89 -18.69 7.52
N SER A 267 6.89 -17.46 7.02
CA SER A 267 7.96 -16.48 7.26
C SER A 267 8.06 -16.06 8.74
N CYS A 268 6.98 -16.22 9.49
CA CYS A 268 6.92 -15.96 10.93
C CYS A 268 6.63 -17.22 11.75
N HIS A 269 5.84 -18.17 11.19
CA HIS A 269 5.53 -19.46 11.83
C HIS A 269 6.62 -20.51 11.58
N ASP A 270 7.88 -20.08 11.60
CA ASP A 270 9.11 -20.87 11.43
C ASP A 270 9.81 -21.18 12.76
N ARG A 271 9.15 -20.86 13.88
CA ARG A 271 9.66 -21.06 15.25
C ARG A 271 8.51 -21.20 16.24
N GLU A 272 8.84 -21.67 17.45
CA GLU A 272 7.88 -21.66 18.56
C GLU A 272 7.79 -20.27 19.20
N TYR A 273 6.57 -19.87 19.56
CA TYR A 273 6.33 -18.72 20.43
C TYR A 273 5.83 -19.22 21.77
N THR A 274 6.39 -18.71 22.86
CA THR A 274 6.09 -19.13 24.21
C THR A 274 5.49 -18.00 25.04
N SER A 275 4.65 -18.36 26.00
CA SER A 275 4.19 -17.48 27.08
C SER A 275 4.56 -18.16 28.39
N GLY A 276 5.60 -17.65 29.04
CA GLY A 276 6.30 -18.39 30.10
C GLY A 276 6.85 -19.71 29.55
N ASP A 277 6.64 -20.80 30.26
CA ASP A 277 7.09 -22.14 29.85
C ASP A 277 6.14 -22.85 28.87
N LYS A 278 5.06 -22.19 28.46
CA LYS A 278 4.04 -22.80 27.57
C LYS A 278 4.22 -22.34 26.14
N VAL A 279 4.37 -23.27 25.20
CA VAL A 279 4.30 -23.01 23.77
C VAL A 279 2.86 -22.62 23.41
N VAL A 280 2.68 -21.40 22.92
CA VAL A 280 1.38 -20.86 22.49
C VAL A 280 1.17 -20.97 20.98
N VAL A 281 2.27 -20.86 20.20
CA VAL A 281 2.28 -21.09 18.75
C VAL A 281 3.40 -22.08 18.44
N ALA A 282 3.08 -23.16 17.75
CA ALA A 282 4.07 -24.17 17.34
C ALA A 282 4.87 -23.68 16.10
N ASP A 283 6.08 -24.23 15.96
CA ASP A 283 6.85 -24.12 14.72
C ASP A 283 6.17 -24.96 13.63
N MET A 284 5.41 -24.25 12.77
CA MET A 284 4.63 -24.90 11.72
C MET A 284 5.51 -25.28 10.55
N LYS A 285 6.56 -24.51 10.25
CA LYS A 285 7.49 -24.82 9.16
C LYS A 285 8.18 -26.15 9.40
N THR A 286 8.81 -26.32 10.57
CA THR A 286 9.41 -27.59 10.97
C THR A 286 8.40 -28.73 11.04
N THR A 287 7.17 -28.46 11.54
CA THR A 287 6.11 -29.47 11.56
C THR A 287 5.78 -29.98 10.16
N LEU A 288 5.67 -29.09 9.17
CA LEU A 288 5.38 -29.50 7.80
C LEU A 288 6.58 -30.20 7.14
N GLU A 289 7.80 -29.75 7.37
CA GLU A 289 9.01 -30.36 6.81
C GLU A 289 9.26 -31.79 7.34
N GLN A 290 8.95 -32.06 8.61
CA GLN A 290 9.19 -33.35 9.25
C GLN A 290 8.10 -34.40 8.99
N ASN A 291 6.94 -34.00 8.49
CA ASN A 291 5.80 -34.88 8.25
C ASN A 291 5.49 -35.00 6.77
N LYS A 292 5.01 -36.19 6.35
CA LYS A 292 4.81 -36.51 4.92
C LYS A 292 3.36 -36.53 4.48
N ILE A 293 2.42 -36.62 5.43
CA ILE A 293 1.00 -36.74 5.15
C ILE A 293 0.33 -35.44 5.59
N TYR A 294 -0.03 -34.62 4.62
CA TYR A 294 -0.66 -33.31 4.83
C TYR A 294 -2.17 -33.42 4.77
N HIS A 295 -2.87 -32.73 5.66
CA HIS A 295 -4.31 -32.52 5.56
C HIS A 295 -4.67 -31.80 4.25
N GLY A 296 -5.86 -32.01 3.72
CA GLY A 296 -6.26 -31.52 2.40
C GLY A 296 -5.96 -30.04 2.15
N PRO A 297 -6.42 -29.10 2.97
CA PRO A 297 -6.09 -27.68 2.84
C PRO A 297 -4.58 -27.39 2.89
N ILE A 298 -3.87 -28.00 3.80
CA ILE A 298 -2.41 -27.83 3.93
C ILE A 298 -1.68 -28.30 2.67
N LYS A 299 -2.12 -29.42 2.07
CA LYS A 299 -1.58 -29.91 0.80
C LYS A 299 -1.78 -28.90 -0.34
N GLN A 300 -2.78 -28.05 -0.25
CA GLN A 300 -3.07 -26.98 -1.21
C GLN A 300 -2.42 -25.64 -0.82
N ASN A 301 -1.59 -25.63 0.21
CA ASN A 301 -0.97 -24.42 0.77
C ASN A 301 -2.00 -23.40 1.30
N ASP A 302 -3.16 -23.87 1.76
CA ASP A 302 -4.25 -23.03 2.25
C ASP A 302 -4.42 -23.14 3.76
N CYS A 303 -3.83 -22.21 4.48
CA CYS A 303 -3.99 -22.04 5.92
C CYS A 303 -5.30 -21.34 6.26
N SER A 304 -5.78 -20.49 5.34
CA SER A 304 -6.96 -19.64 5.54
C SER A 304 -8.29 -20.38 5.44
N SER A 305 -8.31 -21.62 4.94
CA SER A 305 -9.49 -22.50 5.04
C SER A 305 -9.90 -22.82 6.49
N CYS A 306 -9.00 -22.67 7.46
CA CYS A 306 -9.26 -22.94 8.87
C CYS A 306 -9.00 -21.75 9.78
N HIS A 307 -8.08 -20.85 9.43
CA HIS A 307 -7.67 -19.70 10.24
C HIS A 307 -8.04 -18.39 9.58
N ASP A 308 -8.56 -17.44 10.35
CA ASP A 308 -8.65 -16.04 9.92
C ASP A 308 -7.33 -15.31 10.27
N PRO A 309 -6.53 -14.91 9.28
CA PRO A 309 -5.23 -14.30 9.54
C PRO A 309 -5.31 -12.92 10.20
N HIS A 310 -6.50 -12.32 10.26
CA HIS A 310 -6.71 -11.05 10.96
C HIS A 310 -7.11 -11.24 12.43
N GLY A 311 -7.74 -12.34 12.75
CA GLY A 311 -8.21 -12.67 14.07
C GLY A 311 -9.65 -13.20 14.05
N SER A 312 -10.10 -13.81 15.14
CA SER A 312 -11.47 -14.29 15.26
C SER A 312 -11.93 -14.38 16.73
N ASP A 313 -13.19 -14.70 16.94
CA ASP A 313 -13.71 -14.99 18.28
C ASP A 313 -13.40 -16.41 18.76
N ASN A 314 -12.82 -17.25 17.90
CA ASN A 314 -12.55 -18.63 18.16
C ASN A 314 -11.09 -18.88 18.57
N PHE A 315 -10.88 -19.91 19.35
CA PHE A 315 -9.56 -20.37 19.76
C PHE A 315 -8.59 -20.46 18.56
N ARG A 316 -7.37 -19.93 18.72
CA ARG A 316 -6.34 -19.90 17.68
C ARG A 316 -6.76 -19.27 16.37
N MET A 317 -7.63 -18.27 16.41
CA MET A 317 -8.15 -17.59 15.24
C MET A 317 -8.82 -18.53 14.22
N LEU A 318 -9.50 -19.57 14.70
CA LEU A 318 -10.23 -20.48 13.82
C LEU A 318 -11.45 -19.76 13.24
N LEU A 319 -11.80 -20.10 11.99
CA LEU A 319 -12.97 -19.54 11.31
C LEU A 319 -14.28 -19.93 12.03
N GLU A 320 -14.34 -21.16 12.50
CA GLU A 320 -15.52 -21.74 13.13
C GLU A 320 -15.18 -22.36 14.50
N PRO A 321 -16.17 -22.58 15.37
CA PRO A 321 -15.97 -23.19 16.67
C PRO A 321 -15.28 -24.54 16.60
N PHE A 322 -14.30 -24.73 17.48
CA PHE A 322 -13.68 -26.01 17.78
C PHE A 322 -13.24 -26.04 19.25
N PRO A 323 -13.48 -27.15 20.01
CA PRO A 323 -13.18 -27.20 21.44
C PRO A 323 -11.67 -27.03 21.72
N GLU A 324 -11.34 -26.11 22.62
CA GLU A 324 -9.96 -25.88 23.05
C GLU A 324 -9.40 -27.04 23.87
N LEU A 325 -10.23 -27.67 24.70
CA LEU A 325 -9.83 -28.71 25.65
C LEU A 325 -9.73 -30.09 24.99
N PHE A 326 -8.95 -30.98 25.60
CA PHE A 326 -8.83 -32.37 25.20
C PHE A 326 -10.18 -33.11 25.31
N TYR A 327 -10.95 -32.81 26.36
CA TYR A 327 -12.29 -33.30 26.56
C TYR A 327 -13.32 -32.17 26.44
N ALA A 328 -14.40 -32.44 25.76
CA ALA A 328 -15.54 -31.54 25.66
C ALA A 328 -16.88 -32.36 25.64
N PRO A 329 -17.97 -31.81 26.16
CA PRO A 329 -19.31 -32.33 25.86
C PRO A 329 -19.55 -32.30 24.36
N TYR A 330 -20.11 -33.34 23.79
CA TYR A 330 -20.43 -33.34 22.37
C TYR A 330 -21.67 -32.48 22.10
N GLN A 331 -21.48 -31.52 21.24
CA GLN A 331 -22.51 -30.77 20.53
C GLN A 331 -21.95 -30.50 19.12
N ALA A 332 -22.71 -30.84 18.08
CA ALA A 332 -22.22 -30.72 16.70
C ALA A 332 -21.72 -29.31 16.39
N SER A 333 -22.40 -28.25 16.85
CA SER A 333 -22.03 -26.85 16.69
C SER A 333 -20.66 -26.51 17.26
N ASN A 334 -20.16 -27.24 18.26
CA ASN A 334 -18.83 -27.03 18.80
C ASN A 334 -17.71 -27.52 17.87
N TYR A 335 -18.07 -28.28 16.83
CA TYR A 335 -17.13 -28.87 15.86
C TYR A 335 -17.36 -28.34 14.44
N ASN A 336 -18.04 -27.20 14.28
CA ASN A 336 -18.36 -26.63 13.00
C ASN A 336 -17.12 -26.53 12.10
N LEU A 337 -15.95 -26.17 12.63
CA LEU A 337 -14.71 -26.11 11.87
C LEU A 337 -14.44 -27.39 11.07
N CYS A 338 -14.61 -28.56 11.71
CA CYS A 338 -14.38 -29.85 11.05
C CYS A 338 -15.54 -30.19 10.11
N PHE A 339 -16.75 -29.90 10.53
CA PHE A 339 -17.98 -30.24 9.82
C PHE A 339 -18.29 -29.30 8.62
N MET A 340 -17.49 -28.26 8.42
CA MET A 340 -17.49 -27.54 7.12
C MET A 340 -17.14 -28.45 5.94
N CYS A 341 -16.37 -29.51 6.17
CA CYS A 341 -15.89 -30.43 5.14
C CYS A 341 -16.15 -31.91 5.44
N HIS A 342 -16.31 -32.28 6.71
CA HIS A 342 -16.56 -33.63 7.16
C HIS A 342 -18.03 -33.80 7.61
N GLU A 343 -18.61 -34.96 7.32
CA GLU A 343 -19.97 -35.27 7.74
C GLU A 343 -20.06 -35.46 9.28
N ASN A 344 -20.95 -34.75 9.94
CA ASN A 344 -21.16 -34.84 11.39
C ASN A 344 -21.67 -36.24 11.84
N THR A 345 -22.33 -36.97 10.94
CA THR A 345 -22.78 -38.33 11.12
C THR A 345 -21.68 -39.29 11.59
N ILE A 346 -20.41 -38.99 11.24
CA ILE A 346 -19.26 -39.76 11.76
C ILE A 346 -19.20 -39.80 13.29
N ALA A 347 -19.70 -38.76 13.98
CA ALA A 347 -19.73 -38.66 15.44
C ALA A 347 -21.13 -38.90 16.02
N GLU A 348 -22.20 -38.97 15.21
CA GLU A 348 -23.59 -39.04 15.64
C GLU A 348 -24.21 -40.44 15.49
N GLU A 349 -23.80 -41.19 14.48
CA GLU A 349 -24.32 -42.52 14.24
C GLU A 349 -23.65 -43.59 15.13
N LYS A 350 -24.42 -44.28 15.95
CA LYS A 350 -23.91 -45.32 16.84
C LYS A 350 -23.39 -46.54 16.11
N LEU A 351 -24.07 -46.89 15.02
CA LEU A 351 -23.79 -48.07 14.21
C LEU A 351 -23.49 -47.64 12.76
N THR A 352 -22.51 -48.25 12.14
CA THR A 352 -22.16 -48.00 10.76
C THR A 352 -21.37 -49.17 10.15
N THR A 353 -21.58 -49.39 8.88
CA THR A 353 -20.73 -50.28 8.07
C THR A 353 -19.98 -49.56 7.00
N THR A 354 -20.30 -48.26 6.77
CA THR A 354 -19.82 -47.47 5.63
C THR A 354 -19.16 -46.14 5.98
N LEU A 355 -19.64 -45.40 7.02
CA LEU A 355 -19.19 -44.05 7.33
C LEU A 355 -17.72 -43.98 7.75
N THR A 356 -17.22 -45.00 8.42
CA THR A 356 -15.84 -45.02 8.93
C THR A 356 -15.24 -46.40 8.96
N GLY A 357 -13.94 -46.49 8.75
CA GLY A 357 -13.16 -47.71 9.01
C GLY A 357 -12.78 -47.91 10.51
N PHE A 358 -12.98 -46.88 11.35
CA PHE A 358 -12.77 -46.96 12.78
C PHE A 358 -14.04 -47.47 13.46
N ARG A 359 -14.30 -48.78 13.30
CA ARG A 359 -15.47 -49.48 13.82
C ARG A 359 -15.11 -50.90 14.25
N ASN A 360 -15.83 -51.40 15.26
CA ASN A 360 -15.69 -52.75 15.75
C ASN A 360 -16.98 -53.54 15.43
N GLY A 361 -16.95 -54.42 14.41
CA GLY A 361 -18.15 -54.86 13.76
C GLY A 361 -18.88 -53.70 13.11
N ASP A 362 -20.13 -53.47 13.50
CA ASP A 362 -20.94 -52.33 13.11
C ASP A 362 -20.91 -51.16 14.12
N GLN A 363 -20.24 -51.31 15.27
CA GLN A 363 -20.12 -50.27 16.28
C GLN A 363 -19.19 -49.16 15.85
N ASN A 364 -19.68 -47.94 15.69
CA ASN A 364 -18.89 -46.77 15.34
C ASN A 364 -18.04 -46.31 16.53
N LEU A 365 -16.71 -46.39 16.41
CA LEU A 365 -15.81 -46.02 17.49
C LEU A 365 -15.58 -44.51 17.59
N HIS A 366 -15.85 -43.71 16.55
CA HIS A 366 -15.89 -42.25 16.70
C HIS A 366 -17.04 -41.84 17.62
N PHE A 367 -18.25 -42.40 17.44
CA PHE A 367 -19.35 -42.17 18.34
C PHE A 367 -18.99 -42.50 19.79
N VAL A 368 -18.40 -43.70 20.02
CA VAL A 368 -17.99 -44.15 21.36
C VAL A 368 -17.04 -43.20 22.07
N HIS A 369 -16.15 -42.56 21.32
CA HIS A 369 -15.13 -41.68 21.90
C HIS A 369 -15.55 -40.20 21.96
N VAL A 370 -16.25 -39.73 20.97
CA VAL A 370 -16.57 -38.30 20.78
C VAL A 370 -17.92 -37.95 21.38
N ASN A 371 -18.98 -38.75 21.09
CA ASN A 371 -20.35 -38.44 21.49
C ASN A 371 -20.62 -38.78 22.94
N LYS A 372 -20.18 -37.92 23.85
CA LYS A 372 -20.39 -38.02 25.28
C LYS A 372 -20.83 -36.70 25.87
N SER A 373 -21.74 -36.75 26.85
CA SER A 373 -22.28 -35.55 27.49
C SER A 373 -21.31 -34.81 28.40
N VAL A 374 -20.18 -35.43 28.82
CA VAL A 374 -19.22 -34.81 29.76
C VAL A 374 -17.80 -34.90 29.27
N LYS A 375 -17.28 -36.09 28.97
CA LYS A 375 -15.88 -36.33 28.63
C LYS A 375 -15.72 -36.90 27.21
N GLY A 376 -16.37 -36.31 26.22
CA GLY A 376 -16.15 -36.62 24.83
C GLY A 376 -14.70 -36.21 24.44
N ARG A 377 -13.99 -37.08 23.73
CA ARG A 377 -12.70 -36.74 23.18
C ARG A 377 -12.87 -35.86 21.95
N THR A 378 -12.14 -34.76 21.87
CA THR A 378 -12.18 -33.93 20.69
C THR A 378 -11.41 -34.59 19.55
N CYS A 379 -11.68 -34.25 18.31
CA CYS A 379 -11.02 -34.83 17.13
C CYS A 379 -9.48 -34.73 17.23
N ARG A 380 -8.94 -33.63 17.73
CA ARG A 380 -7.52 -33.43 17.94
C ARG A 380 -6.88 -34.30 19.01
N SER A 381 -7.68 -35.01 19.80
CA SER A 381 -7.15 -36.00 20.76
C SER A 381 -6.53 -37.22 20.08
N CYS A 382 -6.81 -37.42 18.80
CA CYS A 382 -6.26 -38.51 18.01
C CYS A 382 -5.68 -38.03 16.69
N HIS A 383 -6.22 -36.95 16.11
CA HIS A 383 -5.84 -36.45 14.80
C HIS A 383 -5.02 -35.15 14.88
N ASP A 384 -4.06 -35.00 13.98
CA ASP A 384 -3.43 -33.72 13.68
C ASP A 384 -4.06 -33.12 12.42
N ALA A 385 -4.53 -31.88 12.53
CA ALA A 385 -5.18 -31.18 11.42
C ALA A 385 -4.18 -30.60 10.41
N HIS A 386 -2.88 -30.60 10.69
CA HIS A 386 -1.86 -30.06 9.80
C HIS A 386 -1.11 -31.15 9.05
N ALA A 387 -0.27 -31.92 9.73
CA ALA A 387 0.55 -32.95 9.11
C ALA A 387 0.94 -34.03 10.12
N THR A 388 1.10 -35.25 9.64
CA THR A 388 1.62 -36.40 10.40
C THR A 388 2.39 -37.35 9.50
N ASN A 389 3.03 -38.35 10.11
CA ASN A 389 3.59 -39.48 9.38
C ASN A 389 2.67 -40.72 9.40
N ASN A 390 1.53 -40.65 10.13
CA ASN A 390 0.62 -41.76 10.27
C ASN A 390 -0.62 -41.63 9.38
N PRO A 391 -1.18 -42.76 8.88
CA PRO A 391 -2.39 -42.74 8.07
C PRO A 391 -3.56 -42.06 8.80
N LYS A 392 -4.47 -41.43 8.02
CA LYS A 392 -5.65 -40.76 8.56
C LYS A 392 -5.32 -39.64 9.55
N HIS A 393 -4.16 -39.04 9.45
CA HIS A 393 -3.71 -37.95 10.31
C HIS A 393 -3.67 -38.31 11.82
N LEU A 394 -3.42 -39.57 12.15
CA LEU A 394 -3.27 -39.99 13.54
C LEU A 394 -1.96 -39.45 14.12
N ARG A 395 -2.04 -38.93 15.34
CA ARG A 395 -0.89 -38.50 16.12
C ARG A 395 -0.16 -39.69 16.73
N ASP A 396 1.16 -39.57 16.92
CA ASP A 396 1.92 -40.51 17.76
C ASP A 396 1.55 -40.33 19.23
N ALA A 397 1.48 -39.06 19.67
CA ALA A 397 1.08 -38.71 21.03
C ALA A 397 0.31 -37.38 21.05
N VAL A 398 -0.39 -37.11 22.11
CA VAL A 398 -1.14 -35.87 22.34
C VAL A 398 -0.77 -35.24 23.67
N PRO A 399 -0.65 -33.90 23.75
CA PRO A 399 -0.43 -33.18 25.00
C PRO A 399 -1.65 -33.38 25.94
N PHE A 400 -1.36 -33.75 27.15
CA PHE A 400 -2.38 -33.87 28.24
C PHE A 400 -1.79 -33.38 29.56
N GLY A 401 -2.06 -32.15 29.91
CA GLY A 401 -1.38 -31.47 31.01
C GLY A 401 0.13 -31.41 30.78
N ALA A 402 0.91 -31.93 31.70
CA ALA A 402 2.36 -32.02 31.61
C ALA A 402 2.87 -33.28 30.85
N TRP A 403 1.98 -34.14 30.39
CA TRP A 403 2.35 -35.41 29.77
C TRP A 403 2.07 -35.43 28.27
N GLN A 404 2.82 -36.28 27.57
CA GLN A 404 2.51 -36.72 26.22
C GLN A 404 1.88 -38.10 26.28
N LEU A 405 0.58 -38.17 26.01
CA LEU A 405 -0.15 -39.45 25.99
C LEU A 405 0.01 -40.09 24.61
N PRO A 406 0.64 -41.26 24.49
CA PRO A 406 0.76 -41.94 23.20
C PRO A 406 -0.62 -42.33 22.69
N VAL A 407 -0.83 -42.26 21.38
CA VAL A 407 -2.02 -42.82 20.72
C VAL A 407 -1.82 -44.31 20.48
N GLY A 408 -0.60 -44.73 20.21
CA GLY A 408 -0.18 -46.14 20.11
C GLY A 408 -1.00 -46.95 19.11
N PHE A 409 -1.29 -46.33 17.93
CA PHE A 409 -2.10 -46.96 16.89
C PHE A 409 -1.28 -47.91 16.04
N GLU A 410 -1.78 -49.14 15.89
CA GLU A 410 -1.23 -50.17 14.97
C GLU A 410 -2.35 -50.61 14.03
N LYS A 411 -2.16 -50.49 12.73
CA LYS A 411 -3.11 -50.91 11.71
C LYS A 411 -3.01 -52.44 11.51
N THR A 412 -4.15 -53.11 11.45
CA THR A 412 -4.30 -54.50 10.99
C THR A 412 -4.98 -54.55 9.62
N GLU A 413 -5.07 -55.71 9.00
CA GLU A 413 -5.69 -55.89 7.69
C GLU A 413 -7.15 -55.43 7.68
N THR A 414 -7.93 -55.87 8.66
CA THR A 414 -9.36 -55.60 8.76
C THR A 414 -9.75 -54.62 9.88
N GLY A 415 -8.79 -54.08 10.62
CA GLY A 415 -9.03 -53.19 11.74
C GLY A 415 -7.81 -52.44 12.23
N GLY A 416 -7.61 -52.46 13.54
CA GLY A 416 -6.47 -51.89 14.21
C GLY A 416 -6.43 -52.15 15.69
N LYS A 417 -5.35 -51.75 16.34
CA LYS A 417 -5.17 -51.77 17.79
C LYS A 417 -4.74 -50.38 18.26
N CYS A 418 -5.12 -50.03 19.45
CA CYS A 418 -4.66 -48.80 20.12
C CYS A 418 -4.20 -49.15 21.53
N LEU A 419 -3.04 -48.61 21.91
CA LEU A 419 -2.50 -48.64 23.27
C LEU A 419 -2.28 -47.19 23.72
N PRO A 420 -3.40 -46.42 23.87
CA PRO A 420 -3.27 -45.04 24.32
C PRO A 420 -3.02 -44.99 25.83
N GLY A 421 -2.46 -43.90 26.33
CA GLY A 421 -2.29 -43.68 27.75
C GLY A 421 -3.61 -43.63 28.59
N CYS A 422 -4.78 -43.80 27.93
CA CYS A 422 -6.08 -43.70 28.54
C CYS A 422 -6.71 -45.04 28.94
N HIS A 423 -6.32 -46.16 28.35
CA HIS A 423 -6.79 -47.50 28.60
C HIS A 423 -5.76 -48.55 28.13
N GLN A 424 -5.98 -49.81 28.53
CA GLN A 424 -5.18 -50.93 28.07
C GLN A 424 -5.29 -51.15 26.55
N LEU A 425 -4.48 -52.05 25.99
CA LEU A 425 -4.53 -52.38 24.57
C LEU A 425 -5.92 -52.88 24.18
N PHE A 426 -6.60 -52.13 23.28
CA PHE A 426 -7.83 -52.50 22.66
C PHE A 426 -7.68 -52.65 21.17
N GLY A 427 -8.28 -53.73 20.64
CA GLY A 427 -8.38 -53.98 19.21
C GLY A 427 -9.76 -53.70 18.67
N TYR A 428 -9.86 -53.53 17.37
CA TYR A 428 -11.12 -53.50 16.65
C TYR A 428 -10.97 -54.17 15.29
N ASP A 429 -12.03 -54.77 14.80
CA ASP A 429 -12.11 -55.39 13.52
C ASP A 429 -13.43 -55.10 12.82
N ARG A 430 -13.40 -54.80 11.54
CA ARG A 430 -14.56 -54.39 10.76
C ARG A 430 -15.45 -55.55 10.37
N GLY A 431 -14.91 -56.74 10.27
CA GLY A 431 -15.65 -57.95 9.89
C GLY A 431 -16.18 -58.74 11.08
N LYS A 432 -15.34 -58.84 12.13
CA LYS A 432 -15.69 -59.63 13.32
C LYS A 432 -15.43 -58.80 14.59
N GLN A 433 -16.47 -58.54 15.34
CA GLN A 433 -16.35 -57.75 16.57
C GLN A 433 -15.34 -58.36 17.54
N VAL A 434 -14.33 -57.54 17.97
CA VAL A 434 -13.34 -57.90 18.98
C VAL A 434 -13.94 -57.62 20.37
N ASN A 435 -13.77 -58.56 21.28
CA ASN A 435 -14.15 -58.39 22.69
C ASN A 435 -12.95 -57.85 23.48
N ASN A 436 -12.97 -56.56 23.85
CA ASN A 436 -11.93 -55.88 24.61
C ASN A 436 -12.24 -55.87 26.12
N ARG A 437 -12.35 -57.03 26.72
CA ARG A 437 -12.59 -57.20 28.16
C ARG A 437 -11.28 -57.29 28.94
#